data_8efeb52103d1d30e2faf207e6cb72e06
#
_entry.id   8efeb52103d1d30e2faf207e6cb72e06
#
_cell.length_a   1.000
_cell.length_b   1.000
_cell.length_c   1.000
_cell.angle_alpha   90.00
_cell.angle_beta   90.00
_cell.angle_gamma   90.00
#
_symmetry.space_group_name_H-M   'P 1'
#
loop_
_entity.id
_entity.type
_entity.pdbx_description
1 polymer ?
#
loop_
_entity_poly.entity_id
_entity_poly.type
_entity_poly.pdbx_seq_one_letter_code
_entity_poly.pdbx_strand_id
1 'polypeptide(L)'
;DMEGSRGLGDVYKRQIPYAAIQQGYLTVAKKGKKNIFSGRCLEVEGLPFLKVEQAFEISDASAERSASGCTIKLDKEPVIEYLNSNIVMLRWMIANGYGDEKTLERRAQAMEDWLKNPTLLEADKNAEYAATIEIDLNEITEPLLACPNDPDDIKPLSAVANTEIDEVFLGSCMTNIGHFRAAGHLLSKHKKTSARFWVVPPTKMDEQQLKDEGIYQVFGESGSRTEMPGCSLCMGNQARVLANSTVVSTSTRNFPNRLGDGADVFLASAELAAVSAILG
;
A
#
# COMPACT_ATOMS: atom_id res chain seq x y z
N ASP A 1 -8.83 9.25 16.30
CA ASP A 1 -9.96 8.80 15.48
C ASP A 1 -9.52 7.62 14.61
N MET A 2 -9.84 6.41 15.03
CA MET A 2 -9.37 5.18 14.34
C MET A 2 -10.08 4.92 13.00
N GLU A 3 -11.05 5.71 12.61
CA GLU A 3 -11.77 5.52 11.34
C GLU A 3 -11.00 6.06 10.12
N GLY A 4 -10.11 7.02 10.28
CA GLY A 4 -9.37 7.64 9.18
C GLY A 4 -8.13 6.90 8.69
N SER A 5 -7.70 5.80 9.33
CA SER A 5 -6.44 5.14 9.01
C SER A 5 -6.56 3.76 8.35
N ARG A 6 -7.76 3.41 7.89
CA ARG A 6 -8.02 2.12 7.26
C ARG A 6 -7.59 2.13 5.81
N GLY A 7 -6.38 1.71 5.48
CA GLY A 7 -5.92 1.23 4.17
C GLY A 7 -6.52 1.83 2.89
N LEU A 8 -7.06 3.06 2.94
CA LEU A 8 -7.78 3.66 1.80
C LEU A 8 -6.89 3.80 0.56
N GLY A 9 -5.61 4.13 0.75
CA GLY A 9 -4.66 4.17 -0.36
C GLY A 9 -4.52 2.81 -1.04
N ASP A 10 -4.47 1.74 -0.26
CA ASP A 10 -4.40 0.36 -0.77
C ASP A 10 -5.68 -0.04 -1.51
N VAL A 11 -6.84 0.41 -1.07
CA VAL A 11 -8.10 0.20 -1.76
C VAL A 11 -8.13 0.98 -3.07
N TYR A 12 -7.87 2.29 -3.04
CA TYR A 12 -7.97 3.16 -4.21
C TYR A 12 -6.95 2.85 -5.31
N LYS A 13 -5.75 2.39 -4.98
CA LYS A 13 -4.74 2.03 -5.99
C LYS A 13 -5.18 0.93 -6.96
N ARG A 14 -6.15 0.07 -6.60
CA ARG A 14 -6.70 -0.97 -7.48
C ARG A 14 -7.87 -0.48 -8.31
N GLN A 15 -8.55 0.56 -7.88
CA GLN A 15 -9.70 1.12 -8.61
C GLN A 15 -9.26 1.80 -9.91
N ILE A 16 -8.10 2.44 -9.90
CA ILE A 16 -7.55 3.12 -11.08
C ILE A 16 -7.35 2.15 -12.26
N PRO A 17 -6.60 1.03 -12.13
CA PRO A 17 -6.47 0.07 -13.23
C PRO A 17 -7.79 -0.63 -13.55
N TYR A 18 -8.63 -0.92 -12.57
CA TYR A 18 -9.95 -1.51 -12.81
C TYR A 18 -10.81 -0.62 -13.71
N ALA A 19 -10.96 0.66 -13.38
CA ALA A 19 -11.70 1.62 -14.18
C ALA A 19 -11.06 1.82 -15.57
N ALA A 20 -9.73 1.87 -15.65
CA ALA A 20 -9.02 1.98 -16.93
C ALA A 20 -9.27 0.78 -17.85
N ILE A 21 -9.41 -0.42 -17.29
CA ILE A 21 -9.79 -1.63 -18.04
C ILE A 21 -11.22 -1.52 -18.54
N GLN A 22 -12.16 -1.17 -17.68
CA GLN A 22 -13.58 -1.03 -18.04
C GLN A 22 -13.79 0.02 -19.13
N GLN A 23 -13.02 1.11 -19.10
CA GLN A 23 -13.08 2.20 -20.08
C GLN A 23 -12.20 1.96 -21.31
N GLY A 24 -11.53 0.81 -21.42
CA GLY A 24 -10.72 0.41 -22.55
C GLY A 24 -9.39 1.16 -22.71
N TYR A 25 -8.87 1.77 -21.66
CA TYR A 25 -7.56 2.46 -21.63
C TYR A 25 -6.40 1.53 -21.23
N LEU A 26 -6.71 0.42 -20.59
CA LEU A 26 -5.74 -0.58 -20.14
C LEU A 26 -6.22 -1.98 -20.54
N THR A 27 -5.29 -2.86 -20.90
CA THR A 27 -5.55 -4.30 -21.09
C THR A 27 -4.54 -5.13 -20.30
N VAL A 28 -4.94 -6.30 -19.82
CA VAL A 28 -4.07 -7.23 -19.08
C VAL A 28 -3.35 -8.22 -20.02
N ALA A 29 -3.63 -8.17 -21.31
CA ALA A 29 -2.98 -9.05 -22.29
C ALA A 29 -1.48 -8.75 -22.39
N LYS A 30 -0.64 -9.77 -22.20
CA LYS A 30 0.82 -9.64 -22.21
C LYS A 30 1.40 -9.20 -23.57
N LYS A 31 0.74 -9.52 -24.69
CA LYS A 31 1.16 -9.10 -26.03
C LYS A 31 0.22 -8.02 -26.57
N GLY A 32 0.80 -6.88 -27.01
CA GLY A 32 0.03 -5.76 -27.54
C GLY A 32 -0.81 -5.08 -26.46
N LYS A 33 -0.37 -5.10 -25.23
CA LYS A 33 -1.04 -4.47 -24.08
C LYS A 33 -1.24 -2.98 -24.34
N LYS A 34 -2.50 -2.55 -24.40
CA LYS A 34 -2.85 -1.13 -24.38
C LYS A 34 -2.58 -0.63 -22.97
N ASN A 35 -1.88 0.49 -22.84
CA ASN A 35 -1.56 1.09 -21.57
C ASN A 35 -1.47 2.61 -21.70
N ILE A 36 -2.53 3.31 -21.30
CA ILE A 36 -2.58 4.77 -21.35
C ILE A 36 -1.57 5.42 -20.40
N PHE A 37 -1.16 4.75 -19.34
CA PHE A 37 -0.27 5.30 -18.34
C PHE A 37 1.20 5.33 -18.77
N SER A 38 1.59 4.45 -19.71
CA SER A 38 2.99 4.28 -20.09
C SER A 38 3.61 5.57 -20.60
N GLY A 39 4.68 6.02 -19.95
CA GLY A 39 5.43 7.23 -20.30
C GLY A 39 4.69 8.55 -20.01
N ARG A 40 3.59 8.52 -19.28
CA ARG A 40 2.78 9.70 -18.91
C ARG A 40 2.80 9.96 -17.41
N CYS A 41 2.49 11.18 -17.01
CA CYS A 41 2.18 11.52 -15.64
C CYS A 41 0.70 11.30 -15.38
N LEU A 42 0.40 10.64 -14.25
CA LEU A 42 -0.95 10.48 -13.74
C LEU A 42 -1.25 11.61 -12.77
N GLU A 43 -2.37 12.29 -12.94
CA GLU A 43 -2.90 13.25 -11.98
C GLU A 43 -4.19 12.70 -11.38
N VAL A 44 -4.27 12.67 -10.05
CA VAL A 44 -5.41 12.13 -9.29
C VAL A 44 -6.06 13.24 -8.51
N GLU A 45 -7.36 13.44 -8.71
CA GLU A 45 -8.18 14.40 -7.99
C GLU A 45 -9.41 13.71 -7.36
N GLY A 46 -10.09 14.43 -6.46
CA GLY A 46 -11.33 13.94 -5.83
C GLY A 46 -11.13 13.24 -4.49
N LEU A 47 -9.89 13.11 -4.02
CA LEU A 47 -9.55 12.49 -2.74
C LEU A 47 -8.75 13.45 -1.83
N PRO A 48 -9.21 14.69 -1.60
CA PRO A 48 -8.43 15.73 -0.91
C PRO A 48 -8.12 15.38 0.55
N PHE A 49 -8.93 14.51 1.17
CA PHE A 49 -8.88 14.11 2.57
C PHE A 49 -7.89 12.97 2.87
N LEU A 50 -7.29 12.37 1.85
CA LEU A 50 -6.33 11.27 2.06
C LEU A 50 -5.14 11.75 2.90
N LYS A 51 -4.68 10.90 3.80
CA LYS A 51 -3.38 11.07 4.44
C LYS A 51 -2.26 10.92 3.40
N VAL A 52 -1.15 11.61 3.62
CA VAL A 52 -0.03 11.59 2.66
C VAL A 52 0.50 10.17 2.45
N GLU A 53 0.53 9.34 3.48
CA GLU A 53 0.93 7.92 3.39
C GLU A 53 0.00 7.11 2.48
N GLN A 54 -1.30 7.39 2.51
CA GLN A 54 -2.29 6.75 1.63
C GLN A 54 -2.12 7.23 0.18
N ALA A 55 -1.83 8.52 -0.02
CA ALA A 55 -1.51 9.06 -1.33
C ALA A 55 -0.22 8.44 -1.90
N PHE A 56 0.80 8.19 -1.08
CA PHE A 56 2.01 7.49 -1.51
C PHE A 56 1.73 6.08 -2.01
N GLU A 57 0.80 5.34 -1.41
CA GLU A 57 0.43 4.00 -1.88
C GLU A 57 -0.16 4.04 -3.30
N ILE A 58 -0.99 5.04 -3.60
CA ILE A 58 -1.56 5.24 -4.94
C ILE A 58 -0.46 5.63 -5.94
N SER A 59 0.39 6.57 -5.54
CA SER A 59 1.50 7.06 -6.37
C SER A 59 2.51 5.95 -6.67
N ASP A 60 2.94 5.18 -5.67
CA ASP A 60 3.86 4.05 -5.85
C ASP A 60 3.29 3.01 -6.84
N ALA A 61 2.02 2.66 -6.68
CA ALA A 61 1.36 1.69 -7.55
C ALA A 61 1.30 2.13 -9.03
N SER A 62 1.41 3.42 -9.34
CA SER A 62 1.42 3.92 -10.71
C SER A 62 2.66 3.47 -11.50
N ALA A 63 3.78 3.23 -10.81
CA ALA A 63 5.01 2.74 -11.42
C ALA A 63 4.85 1.34 -12.04
N GLU A 64 3.95 0.50 -11.50
CA GLU A 64 3.66 -0.84 -12.06
C GLU A 64 3.06 -0.78 -13.46
N ARG A 65 2.52 0.38 -13.86
CA ARG A 65 1.94 0.67 -15.17
C ARG A 65 2.88 1.48 -16.04
N SER A 66 4.16 1.60 -15.65
CA SER A 66 5.17 2.40 -16.38
C SER A 66 4.78 3.88 -16.50
N ALA A 67 4.02 4.43 -15.56
CA ALA A 67 3.81 5.86 -15.46
C ALA A 67 5.14 6.56 -15.15
N SER A 68 5.37 7.73 -15.75
CA SER A 68 6.57 8.53 -15.51
C SER A 68 6.50 9.32 -14.21
N GLY A 69 5.31 9.51 -13.66
CA GLY A 69 5.05 10.18 -12.40
C GLY A 69 3.59 10.07 -12.01
N CYS A 70 3.31 10.41 -10.75
CA CYS A 70 1.95 10.51 -10.25
C CYS A 70 1.88 11.65 -9.25
N THR A 71 0.91 12.54 -9.43
CA THR A 71 0.55 13.59 -8.48
C THR A 71 -0.85 13.38 -7.97
N ILE A 72 -1.07 13.71 -6.71
CA ILE A 72 -2.37 13.56 -6.06
C ILE A 72 -2.73 14.87 -5.38
N LYS A 73 -3.89 15.41 -5.73
CA LYS A 73 -4.39 16.65 -5.16
C LYS A 73 -4.95 16.39 -3.77
N LEU A 74 -4.27 16.92 -2.77
CA LEU A 74 -4.66 16.84 -1.37
C LEU A 74 -5.03 18.23 -0.85
N ASP A 75 -5.79 18.28 0.25
CA ASP A 75 -5.94 19.48 1.06
C ASP A 75 -4.63 19.81 1.80
N LYS A 76 -4.53 21.02 2.34
CA LYS A 76 -3.31 21.47 3.06
C LYS A 76 -3.12 20.72 4.37
N GLU A 77 -4.18 20.40 5.07
CA GLU A 77 -4.16 19.78 6.39
C GLU A 77 -3.41 18.45 6.44
N PRO A 78 -3.67 17.48 5.55
CA PRO A 78 -2.88 16.24 5.50
C PRO A 78 -1.38 16.48 5.26
N VAL A 79 -1.04 17.45 4.40
CA VAL A 79 0.35 17.79 4.11
C VAL A 79 1.03 18.44 5.31
N ILE A 80 0.35 19.37 5.99
CA ILE A 80 0.84 20.02 7.20
C ILE A 80 1.08 18.97 8.31
N GLU A 81 0.13 18.07 8.52
CA GLU A 81 0.26 16.98 9.50
C GLU A 81 1.49 16.12 9.21
N TYR A 82 1.66 15.69 7.96
CA TYR A 82 2.79 14.87 7.53
C TYR A 82 4.12 15.58 7.73
N LEU A 83 4.24 16.85 7.35
CA LEU A 83 5.48 17.61 7.53
C LEU A 83 5.82 17.84 9.02
N ASN A 84 4.84 18.12 9.86
CA ASN A 84 5.04 18.23 11.30
C ASN A 84 5.55 16.90 11.89
N SER A 85 4.98 15.78 11.50
CA SER A 85 5.44 14.44 11.92
C SER A 85 6.90 14.19 11.50
N ASN A 86 7.25 14.55 10.26
CA ASN A 86 8.62 14.40 9.77
C ASN A 86 9.62 15.31 10.52
N ILE A 87 9.24 16.55 10.84
CA ILE A 87 10.07 17.45 11.63
C ILE A 87 10.38 16.82 13.00
N VAL A 88 9.35 16.31 13.69
CA VAL A 88 9.52 15.61 14.97
C VAL A 88 10.48 14.43 14.84
N MET A 89 10.31 13.61 13.81
CA MET A 89 11.18 12.47 13.54
C MET A 89 12.62 12.90 13.28
N LEU A 90 12.86 13.92 12.46
CA LEU A 90 14.20 14.42 12.15
C LEU A 90 14.90 14.97 13.40
N ARG A 91 14.18 15.74 14.22
CA ARG A 91 14.68 16.24 15.51
C ARG A 91 15.03 15.10 16.48
N TRP A 92 14.17 14.08 16.54
CA TRP A 92 14.46 12.88 17.34
C TRP A 92 15.69 12.14 16.83
N MET A 93 15.88 11.99 15.53
CA MET A 93 17.07 11.37 14.93
C MET A 93 18.34 12.12 15.32
N ILE A 94 18.34 13.44 15.26
CA ILE A 94 19.47 14.29 15.69
C ILE A 94 19.76 14.04 17.18
N ALA A 95 18.76 14.10 18.03
CA ALA A 95 18.90 13.90 19.48
C ALA A 95 19.42 12.52 19.86
N ASN A 96 19.20 11.51 19.01
CA ASN A 96 19.66 10.13 19.21
C ASN A 96 20.96 9.79 18.44
N GLY A 97 21.68 10.79 17.95
CA GLY A 97 23.02 10.62 17.37
C GLY A 97 23.03 9.95 15.99
N TYR A 98 21.96 10.05 15.22
CA TYR A 98 21.98 9.64 13.81
C TYR A 98 22.98 10.51 13.03
N GLY A 99 23.67 9.88 12.10
CA GLY A 99 24.67 10.57 11.26
C GLY A 99 24.07 11.68 10.40
N ASP A 100 24.92 12.59 9.92
CA ASP A 100 24.56 13.71 9.04
C ASP A 100 23.55 14.71 9.64
N GLU A 101 23.79 15.11 10.88
CA GLU A 101 22.99 16.08 11.62
C GLU A 101 22.71 17.36 10.81
N LYS A 102 23.71 17.87 10.07
CA LYS A 102 23.53 19.10 9.25
C LYS A 102 22.46 18.94 8.17
N THR A 103 22.40 17.77 7.53
CA THR A 103 21.37 17.49 6.52
C THR A 103 20.00 17.31 7.16
N LEU A 104 19.93 16.61 8.28
CA LEU A 104 18.67 16.42 9.03
C LEU A 104 18.11 17.78 9.48
N GLU A 105 18.96 18.65 10.06
CA GLU A 105 18.59 19.99 10.49
C GLU A 105 18.10 20.86 9.32
N ARG A 106 18.85 20.90 8.22
CA ARG A 106 18.46 21.65 7.02
C ARG A 106 17.13 21.19 6.47
N ARG A 107 16.82 19.88 6.50
CA ARG A 107 15.53 19.33 6.05
C ARG A 107 14.39 19.73 6.99
N ALA A 108 14.61 19.63 8.30
CA ALA A 108 13.63 20.07 9.29
C ALA A 108 13.32 21.56 9.12
N GLN A 109 14.36 22.40 9.01
CA GLN A 109 14.20 23.84 8.81
C GLN A 109 13.46 24.18 7.52
N ALA A 110 13.74 23.49 6.41
CA ALA A 110 13.03 23.72 5.16
C ALA A 110 11.53 23.39 5.26
N MET A 111 11.16 22.35 6.00
CA MET A 111 9.75 22.03 6.29
C MET A 111 9.11 23.09 7.19
N GLU A 112 9.79 23.53 8.25
CA GLU A 112 9.31 24.61 9.12
C GLU A 112 9.09 25.91 8.36
N ASP A 113 9.98 26.25 7.41
CA ASP A 113 9.86 27.44 6.59
C ASP A 113 8.66 27.36 5.64
N TRP A 114 8.44 26.21 5.03
CA TRP A 114 7.27 25.98 4.19
C TRP A 114 5.96 26.09 4.99
N LEU A 115 5.93 25.56 6.22
CA LEU A 115 4.77 25.60 7.11
C LEU A 115 4.36 27.03 7.53
N LYS A 116 5.24 28.01 7.43
CA LYS A 116 4.91 29.43 7.72
C LYS A 116 3.93 30.01 6.70
N ASN A 117 3.96 29.54 5.45
CA ASN A 117 3.07 29.95 4.38
C ASN A 117 2.81 28.78 3.41
N PRO A 118 1.99 27.79 3.79
CA PRO A 118 1.78 26.60 3.01
C PRO A 118 1.13 26.90 1.65
N THR A 119 1.81 26.53 0.57
CA THR A 119 1.31 26.63 -0.80
C THR A 119 1.44 25.29 -1.48
N LEU A 120 0.33 24.78 -2.04
CA LEU A 120 0.32 23.55 -2.83
C LEU A 120 0.41 23.90 -4.31
N LEU A 121 1.02 23.01 -5.08
CA LEU A 121 1.01 23.09 -6.53
C LEU A 121 -0.39 22.71 -7.04
N GLU A 122 -0.83 23.39 -8.08
CA GLU A 122 -2.10 23.11 -8.77
C GLU A 122 -1.80 22.89 -10.25
N ALA A 123 -2.65 22.13 -10.92
CA ALA A 123 -2.58 21.96 -12.37
C ALA A 123 -2.84 23.30 -13.08
N ASP A 124 -2.20 23.51 -14.20
CA ASP A 124 -2.46 24.67 -15.05
C ASP A 124 -3.91 24.64 -15.55
N LYS A 125 -4.57 25.83 -15.58
CA LYS A 125 -5.97 25.94 -16.00
C LYS A 125 -6.25 25.40 -17.43
N ASN A 126 -5.22 25.34 -18.27
CA ASN A 126 -5.31 24.90 -19.66
C ASN A 126 -4.51 23.60 -19.86
N ALA A 127 -4.30 22.80 -18.82
CA ALA A 127 -3.63 21.51 -18.93
C ALA A 127 -4.39 20.59 -19.92
N GLU A 128 -3.68 20.03 -20.88
CA GLU A 128 -4.23 19.07 -21.84
C GLU A 128 -3.93 17.65 -21.37
N TYR A 129 -4.96 16.83 -21.28
CA TYR A 129 -4.86 15.45 -20.86
C TYR A 129 -5.04 14.48 -22.03
N ALA A 130 -4.21 13.44 -22.09
CA ALA A 130 -4.33 12.37 -23.08
C ALA A 130 -5.60 11.52 -22.90
N ALA A 131 -6.10 11.43 -21.68
CA ALA A 131 -7.37 10.82 -21.32
C ALA A 131 -7.78 11.26 -19.91
N THR A 132 -9.08 11.22 -19.65
CA THR A 132 -9.66 11.35 -18.31
C THR A 132 -10.37 10.05 -17.96
N ILE A 133 -10.11 9.53 -16.75
CA ILE A 133 -10.73 8.32 -16.21
C ILE A 133 -11.56 8.76 -15.01
N GLU A 134 -12.86 8.67 -15.12
CA GLU A 134 -13.78 8.96 -14.02
C GLU A 134 -14.11 7.68 -13.25
N ILE A 135 -14.08 7.76 -11.92
CA ILE A 135 -14.35 6.63 -11.02
C ILE A 135 -15.42 7.07 -10.03
N ASP A 136 -16.62 6.48 -10.15
CA ASP A 136 -17.63 6.61 -9.11
C ASP A 136 -17.36 5.57 -8.01
N LEU A 137 -16.90 6.05 -6.85
CA LEU A 137 -16.58 5.19 -5.71
C LEU A 137 -17.82 4.48 -5.14
N ASN A 138 -19.03 4.99 -5.40
CA ASN A 138 -20.28 4.35 -4.96
C ASN A 138 -20.62 3.07 -5.75
N GLU A 139 -20.08 2.93 -6.96
CA GLU A 139 -20.26 1.71 -7.75
C GLU A 139 -19.39 0.53 -7.29
N ILE A 140 -18.43 0.78 -6.39
CA ILE A 140 -17.52 -0.24 -5.88
C ILE A 140 -18.11 -0.82 -4.60
N THR A 141 -18.84 -1.92 -4.74
CA THR A 141 -19.61 -2.56 -3.66
C THR A 141 -18.89 -3.74 -2.99
N GLU A 142 -17.75 -4.17 -3.54
CA GLU A 142 -16.96 -5.27 -3.00
C GLU A 142 -15.45 -5.01 -3.15
N PRO A 143 -14.58 -5.70 -2.36
CA PRO A 143 -13.14 -5.57 -2.49
C PRO A 143 -12.64 -5.92 -3.89
N LEU A 144 -11.69 -5.13 -4.38
CA LEU A 144 -10.94 -5.39 -5.60
C LEU A 144 -9.56 -5.96 -5.25
N LEU A 145 -9.12 -6.94 -6.02
CA LEU A 145 -7.79 -7.55 -5.84
C LEU A 145 -7.12 -7.80 -7.20
N ALA A 146 -5.79 -7.82 -7.20
CA ALA A 146 -5.04 -8.22 -8.39
C ALA A 146 -4.86 -9.73 -8.39
N CYS A 147 -5.16 -10.36 -9.53
CA CYS A 147 -4.97 -11.79 -9.73
C CYS A 147 -3.49 -12.14 -9.96
N PRO A 148 -3.12 -13.42 -9.83
CA PRO A 148 -1.72 -13.84 -9.94
C PRO A 148 -1.03 -13.40 -11.23
N ASN A 149 0.26 -13.05 -11.04
CA ASN A 149 1.24 -12.77 -12.09
C ASN A 149 1.05 -11.47 -12.88
N ASP A 150 0.02 -10.65 -12.58
CA ASP A 150 -0.17 -9.33 -13.19
C ASP A 150 -0.83 -8.37 -12.18
N PRO A 151 -0.16 -7.27 -11.75
CA PRO A 151 -0.75 -6.32 -10.79
C PRO A 151 -1.90 -5.50 -11.38
N ASP A 152 -2.12 -5.57 -12.69
CA ASP A 152 -3.22 -4.92 -13.39
C ASP A 152 -4.41 -5.84 -13.67
N ASP A 153 -4.29 -7.16 -13.48
CA ASP A 153 -5.42 -8.09 -13.62
C ASP A 153 -6.35 -7.98 -12.41
N ILE A 154 -7.06 -6.85 -12.32
CA ILE A 154 -7.94 -6.53 -11.21
C ILE A 154 -9.31 -7.16 -11.41
N LYS A 155 -9.77 -7.86 -10.37
CA LYS A 155 -11.10 -8.48 -10.32
C LYS A 155 -11.79 -8.19 -9.00
N PRO A 156 -13.13 -8.17 -8.98
CA PRO A 156 -13.89 -8.17 -7.74
C PRO A 156 -13.74 -9.50 -6.99
N LEU A 157 -13.84 -9.45 -5.67
CA LEU A 157 -13.68 -10.62 -4.81
C LEU A 157 -14.60 -11.78 -5.21
N SER A 158 -15.82 -11.50 -5.60
CA SER A 158 -16.80 -12.50 -6.04
C SER A 158 -16.32 -13.35 -7.21
N ALA A 159 -15.44 -12.82 -8.08
CA ALA A 159 -14.89 -13.55 -9.23
C ALA A 159 -13.82 -14.58 -8.86
N VAL A 160 -13.26 -14.51 -7.66
CA VAL A 160 -12.18 -15.39 -7.18
C VAL A 160 -12.47 -15.98 -5.79
N ALA A 161 -13.67 -15.79 -5.28
CA ALA A 161 -14.11 -16.35 -4.00
C ALA A 161 -13.99 -17.89 -4.00
N ASN A 162 -13.72 -18.45 -2.83
CA ASN A 162 -13.45 -19.89 -2.61
C ASN A 162 -12.14 -20.41 -3.22
N THR A 163 -11.20 -19.52 -3.56
CA THR A 163 -9.82 -19.95 -3.83
C THR A 163 -9.17 -20.33 -2.50
N GLU A 164 -8.65 -21.53 -2.38
CA GLU A 164 -7.92 -22.01 -1.21
C GLU A 164 -6.59 -21.26 -1.09
N ILE A 165 -6.28 -20.75 0.11
CA ILE A 165 -5.12 -19.91 0.38
C ILE A 165 -4.14 -20.64 1.30
N ASP A 166 -2.94 -20.92 0.81
CA ASP A 166 -1.87 -21.59 1.56
C ASP A 166 -1.15 -20.60 2.51
N GLU A 167 -0.82 -19.42 1.99
CA GLU A 167 -0.02 -18.45 2.74
C GLU A 167 -0.57 -17.02 2.55
N VAL A 168 -0.35 -16.20 3.56
CA VAL A 168 -0.71 -14.78 3.55
C VAL A 168 0.51 -13.95 3.97
N PHE A 169 0.76 -12.86 3.27
CA PHE A 169 1.81 -11.90 3.58
C PHE A 169 1.25 -10.50 3.83
N LEU A 170 1.38 -10.03 5.07
CA LEU A 170 1.10 -8.66 5.49
C LEU A 170 2.43 -7.90 5.64
N GLY A 171 2.72 -7.03 4.70
CA GLY A 171 3.97 -6.26 4.68
C GLY A 171 4.21 -5.60 3.33
N SER A 172 5.20 -4.83 3.23
CA SER A 172 5.90 -4.14 2.16
C SER A 172 6.25 -2.73 2.61
N CYS A 173 7.14 -2.05 1.88
CA CYS A 173 7.53 -0.66 2.20
C CYS A 173 6.35 0.34 2.15
N MET A 174 5.29 0.02 1.42
CA MET A 174 4.09 0.86 1.30
C MET A 174 2.92 0.39 2.18
N THR A 175 3.12 -0.64 3.00
CA THR A 175 2.12 -1.08 3.98
C THR A 175 2.34 -0.30 5.27
N ASN A 176 1.67 0.84 5.42
CA ASN A 176 1.79 1.70 6.60
C ASN A 176 1.22 1.04 7.86
N ILE A 177 1.52 1.61 9.03
CA ILE A 177 1.14 1.05 10.33
C ILE A 177 -0.37 0.84 10.49
N GLY A 178 -1.20 1.64 9.84
CA GLY A 178 -2.66 1.52 9.85
C GLY A 178 -3.15 0.17 9.33
N HIS A 179 -2.48 -0.40 8.33
CA HIS A 179 -2.79 -1.73 7.79
C HIS A 179 -2.57 -2.84 8.82
N PHE A 180 -1.48 -2.76 9.60
CA PHE A 180 -1.20 -3.73 10.66
C PHE A 180 -2.20 -3.62 11.81
N ARG A 181 -2.62 -2.40 12.16
CA ARG A 181 -3.67 -2.17 13.15
C ARG A 181 -5.01 -2.75 12.70
N ALA A 182 -5.40 -2.54 11.44
CA ALA A 182 -6.63 -3.09 10.87
C ALA A 182 -6.63 -4.62 10.89
N ALA A 183 -5.54 -5.24 10.43
CA ALA A 183 -5.36 -6.70 10.48
C ALA A 183 -5.36 -7.23 11.91
N GLY A 184 -4.63 -6.60 12.81
CA GLY A 184 -4.59 -6.96 14.23
C GLY A 184 -5.96 -6.89 14.92
N HIS A 185 -6.75 -5.87 14.58
CA HIS A 185 -8.12 -5.76 15.08
C HIS A 185 -9.02 -6.92 14.64
N LEU A 186 -8.90 -7.35 13.38
CA LEU A 186 -9.65 -8.51 12.89
C LEU A 186 -9.19 -9.81 13.57
N LEU A 187 -7.89 -10.03 13.67
CA LEU A 187 -7.29 -11.21 14.29
C LEU A 187 -7.60 -11.31 15.79
N SER A 188 -7.72 -10.20 16.50
CA SER A 188 -8.06 -10.20 17.92
C SER A 188 -9.42 -10.86 18.21
N LYS A 189 -10.32 -10.90 17.24
CA LYS A 189 -11.62 -11.56 17.30
C LYS A 189 -11.57 -13.04 16.92
N HIS A 190 -10.52 -13.46 16.21
CA HIS A 190 -10.37 -14.80 15.63
C HIS A 190 -8.98 -15.35 15.99
N LYS A 191 -8.84 -15.98 17.11
CA LYS A 191 -7.57 -16.32 17.76
C LYS A 191 -6.56 -17.19 16.98
N LYS A 192 -6.90 -17.73 15.81
CA LYS A 192 -5.99 -18.55 15.00
C LYS A 192 -6.20 -18.32 13.51
N THR A 193 -5.13 -18.43 12.75
CA THR A 193 -5.17 -18.45 11.28
C THR A 193 -5.17 -19.89 10.76
N SER A 194 -5.87 -20.11 9.65
CA SER A 194 -5.88 -21.39 8.91
C SER A 194 -4.72 -21.43 7.92
N ALA A 195 -4.47 -20.34 7.21
CA ALA A 195 -3.32 -20.20 6.33
C ALA A 195 -2.07 -19.78 7.11
N ARG A 196 -0.88 -20.07 6.56
CA ARG A 196 0.39 -19.60 7.11
C ARG A 196 0.50 -18.10 6.94
N PHE A 197 0.62 -17.37 8.03
CA PHE A 197 0.55 -15.92 8.02
C PHE A 197 1.90 -15.27 8.39
N TRP A 198 2.40 -14.43 7.48
CA TRP A 198 3.64 -13.66 7.62
C TRP A 198 3.33 -12.20 7.89
N VAL A 199 4.01 -11.62 8.87
CA VAL A 199 3.86 -10.21 9.25
C VAL A 199 5.23 -9.54 9.25
N VAL A 200 5.40 -8.52 8.40
CA VAL A 200 6.68 -7.82 8.21
C VAL A 200 6.44 -6.31 8.14
N PRO A 201 6.57 -5.57 9.24
CA PRO A 201 6.45 -4.12 9.21
C PRO A 201 7.52 -3.47 8.31
N PRO A 202 7.25 -2.27 7.75
CA PRO A 202 8.22 -1.59 6.89
C PRO A 202 9.45 -1.10 7.65
N THR A 203 9.30 -0.68 8.91
CA THR A 203 10.38 -0.10 9.72
C THR A 203 10.44 -0.67 11.13
N LYS A 204 11.61 -0.52 11.78
CA LYS A 204 11.76 -0.85 13.21
C LYS A 204 10.92 0.06 14.11
N MET A 205 10.62 1.27 13.68
CA MET A 205 9.75 2.19 14.43
C MET A 205 8.30 1.67 14.43
N ASP A 206 7.79 1.23 13.27
CA ASP A 206 6.47 0.61 13.18
C ASP A 206 6.40 -0.66 14.02
N GLU A 207 7.44 -1.51 13.95
CA GLU A 207 7.54 -2.71 14.79
C GLU A 207 7.44 -2.38 16.28
N GLN A 208 8.23 -1.38 16.74
CA GLN A 208 8.23 -0.98 18.14
C GLN A 208 6.87 -0.43 18.55
N GLN A 209 6.27 0.44 17.75
CA GLN A 209 4.96 1.00 18.05
C GLN A 209 3.86 -0.05 18.09
N LEU A 210 3.86 -1.01 17.17
CA LEU A 210 2.92 -2.13 17.18
C LEU A 210 3.10 -3.04 18.40
N LYS A 211 4.33 -3.18 18.92
CA LYS A 211 4.61 -3.86 20.18
C LYS A 211 4.03 -3.10 21.40
N ASP A 212 4.26 -1.80 21.44
CA ASP A 212 3.77 -0.92 22.51
C ASP A 212 2.23 -0.87 22.55
N GLU A 213 1.58 -0.97 21.39
CA GLU A 213 0.12 -1.07 21.25
C GLU A 213 -0.46 -2.47 21.52
N GLY A 214 0.39 -3.48 21.75
CA GLY A 214 -0.05 -4.88 21.95
C GLY A 214 -0.46 -5.62 20.68
N ILE A 215 -0.35 -5.01 19.50
CA ILE A 215 -0.73 -5.63 18.23
C ILE A 215 0.18 -6.82 17.90
N TYR A 216 1.47 -6.75 18.22
CA TYR A 216 2.39 -7.87 18.04
C TYR A 216 2.02 -9.09 18.89
N GLN A 217 1.44 -8.89 20.07
CA GLN A 217 0.91 -10.00 20.87
C GLN A 217 -0.23 -10.68 20.13
N VAL A 218 -1.15 -9.92 19.54
CA VAL A 218 -2.27 -10.47 18.75
C VAL A 218 -1.74 -11.31 17.59
N PHE A 219 -0.74 -10.83 16.86
CA PHE A 219 -0.10 -11.60 15.78
C PHE A 219 0.52 -12.90 16.31
N GLY A 220 1.23 -12.87 17.44
CA GLY A 220 1.79 -14.06 18.08
C GLY A 220 0.72 -15.08 18.49
N GLU A 221 -0.34 -14.62 19.13
CA GLU A 221 -1.46 -15.48 19.57
C GLU A 221 -2.23 -16.11 18.38
N SER A 222 -2.27 -15.41 17.24
CA SER A 222 -2.87 -15.94 15.99
C SER A 222 -2.03 -17.01 15.30
N GLY A 223 -0.77 -17.19 15.70
CA GLY A 223 0.18 -18.09 15.08
C GLY A 223 0.92 -17.48 13.89
N SER A 224 0.86 -16.15 13.75
CA SER A 224 1.58 -15.45 12.68
C SER A 224 3.09 -15.53 12.89
N ARG A 225 3.83 -15.64 11.78
CA ARG A 225 5.28 -15.52 11.76
C ARG A 225 5.67 -14.07 11.52
N THR A 226 6.30 -13.45 12.50
CA THR A 226 6.88 -12.12 12.36
C THR A 226 8.32 -12.21 11.86
N GLU A 227 8.69 -11.36 10.93
CA GLU A 227 10.04 -11.28 10.37
C GLU A 227 10.63 -9.89 10.60
N MET A 228 11.94 -9.77 10.38
CA MET A 228 12.67 -8.51 10.50
C MET A 228 12.06 -7.44 9.59
N PRO A 229 11.81 -6.23 10.11
CA PRO A 229 11.28 -5.12 9.31
C PRO A 229 12.06 -4.86 8.03
N GLY A 230 11.35 -4.56 6.95
CA GLY A 230 11.91 -4.22 5.65
C GLY A 230 11.27 -4.96 4.47
N CYS A 231 12.01 -5.11 3.38
CA CYS A 231 11.56 -5.71 2.12
C CYS A 231 11.65 -7.25 2.05
N SER A 232 11.68 -7.93 3.16
CA SER A 232 11.92 -9.37 3.32
C SER A 232 11.23 -10.26 2.27
N LEU A 233 9.97 -10.63 2.48
CA LEU A 233 9.21 -11.47 1.56
C LEU A 233 8.85 -10.75 0.26
N CYS A 234 8.54 -9.46 0.31
CA CYS A 234 8.10 -8.70 -0.85
C CYS A 234 9.03 -8.83 -2.08
N MET A 235 10.32 -9.14 -1.84
CA MET A 235 11.32 -9.39 -2.88
C MET A 235 11.85 -10.84 -2.88
N GLY A 236 11.38 -11.70 -1.96
CA GLY A 236 11.88 -13.05 -1.82
C GLY A 236 13.37 -13.16 -1.42
N ASN A 237 13.91 -12.13 -0.73
CA ASN A 237 15.35 -12.05 -0.42
C ASN A 237 15.72 -12.71 0.91
N GLN A 238 14.96 -12.47 1.96
CA GLN A 238 15.24 -12.98 3.32
C GLN A 238 14.37 -14.18 3.66
N ALA A 239 13.16 -14.25 3.12
CA ALA A 239 12.26 -15.36 3.24
C ALA A 239 11.48 -15.53 1.94
N ARG A 240 10.95 -16.71 1.71
CA ARG A 240 10.09 -17.04 0.57
C ARG A 240 8.89 -17.84 1.03
N VAL A 241 7.79 -17.67 0.33
CA VAL A 241 6.64 -18.57 0.43
C VAL A 241 6.99 -19.94 -0.17
N LEU A 242 6.21 -20.94 0.14
CA LEU A 242 6.40 -22.28 -0.41
C LEU A 242 6.25 -22.28 -1.94
N ALA A 243 6.99 -23.15 -2.61
CA ALA A 243 6.87 -23.30 -4.05
C ALA A 243 5.46 -23.76 -4.43
N ASN A 244 4.91 -23.15 -5.50
CA ASN A 244 3.57 -23.42 -6.03
C ASN A 244 2.43 -23.13 -5.04
N SER A 245 2.65 -22.32 -4.00
CA SER A 245 1.59 -21.92 -3.06
C SER A 245 0.70 -20.83 -3.63
N THR A 246 -0.55 -20.82 -3.20
CA THR A 246 -1.49 -19.73 -3.42
C THR A 246 -1.38 -18.73 -2.27
N VAL A 247 -1.09 -17.47 -2.59
CA VAL A 247 -0.72 -16.45 -1.62
C VAL A 247 -1.60 -15.22 -1.75
N VAL A 248 -2.06 -14.67 -0.63
CA VAL A 248 -2.62 -13.31 -0.57
C VAL A 248 -1.59 -12.37 0.04
N SER A 249 -1.30 -11.26 -0.62
CA SER A 249 -0.23 -10.32 -0.23
C SER A 249 -0.70 -8.87 -0.24
N THR A 250 -0.20 -8.07 0.70
CA THR A 250 -0.36 -6.60 0.70
C THR A 250 0.73 -5.87 -0.07
N SER A 251 1.66 -6.59 -0.71
CA SER A 251 2.69 -5.99 -1.55
C SER A 251 2.09 -5.29 -2.78
N THR A 252 2.90 -4.47 -3.46
CA THR A 252 2.48 -3.77 -4.68
C THR A 252 2.67 -4.59 -5.95
N ARG A 253 3.41 -5.70 -5.88
CA ARG A 253 3.86 -6.47 -7.04
C ARG A 253 3.66 -7.96 -6.84
N ASN A 254 3.18 -8.64 -7.88
CA ASN A 254 2.96 -10.07 -7.90
C ASN A 254 3.48 -10.74 -9.19
N PHE A 255 4.54 -10.21 -9.77
CA PHE A 255 5.17 -10.82 -10.94
C PHE A 255 5.60 -12.26 -10.64
N PRO A 256 5.66 -13.14 -11.66
CA PRO A 256 6.01 -14.55 -11.47
C PRO A 256 7.28 -14.77 -10.65
N ASN A 257 7.24 -15.72 -9.74
CA ASN A 257 8.36 -16.13 -8.86
C ASN A 257 8.87 -15.07 -7.88
N ARG A 258 8.15 -13.94 -7.71
CA ARG A 258 8.63 -12.83 -6.88
C ARG A 258 8.68 -13.18 -5.39
N LEU A 259 7.62 -13.78 -4.84
CA LEU A 259 7.55 -14.18 -3.43
C LEU A 259 8.03 -15.62 -3.20
N GLY A 260 7.91 -16.48 -4.20
CA GLY A 260 8.32 -17.88 -4.18
C GLY A 260 8.24 -18.50 -5.57
N ASP A 261 8.94 -19.62 -5.77
CA ASP A 261 8.99 -20.29 -7.06
C ASP A 261 7.61 -20.89 -7.42
N GLY A 262 7.06 -20.51 -8.57
CA GLY A 262 5.75 -20.97 -9.03
C GLY A 262 4.56 -20.51 -8.18
N ALA A 263 4.76 -19.60 -7.20
CA ALA A 263 3.69 -19.13 -6.34
C ALA A 263 2.71 -18.24 -7.10
N ASP A 264 1.42 -18.49 -6.91
CA ASP A 264 0.31 -17.68 -7.41
C ASP A 264 -0.07 -16.62 -6.36
N VAL A 265 0.29 -15.36 -6.62
CA VAL A 265 0.17 -14.27 -5.64
C VAL A 265 -0.95 -13.32 -6.02
N PHE A 266 -1.99 -13.27 -5.19
CA PHE A 266 -3.03 -12.23 -5.22
C PHE A 266 -2.56 -11.01 -4.45
N LEU A 267 -2.84 -9.80 -4.95
CA LEU A 267 -2.63 -8.57 -4.19
C LEU A 267 -3.95 -8.07 -3.62
N ALA A 268 -4.01 -7.89 -2.31
CA ALA A 268 -5.23 -7.54 -1.59
C ALA A 268 -4.98 -6.47 -0.52
N SER A 269 -6.06 -5.91 0.04
CA SER A 269 -5.97 -5.03 1.22
C SER A 269 -5.57 -5.84 2.46
N ALA A 270 -5.11 -5.14 3.49
CA ALA A 270 -4.72 -5.76 4.75
C ALA A 270 -5.90 -6.47 5.44
N GLU A 271 -7.10 -5.90 5.33
CA GLU A 271 -8.32 -6.49 5.87
C GLU A 271 -8.66 -7.81 5.15
N LEU A 272 -8.62 -7.80 3.81
CA LEU A 272 -8.87 -9.02 3.03
C LEU A 272 -7.78 -10.05 3.27
N ALA A 273 -6.52 -9.64 3.37
CA ALA A 273 -5.40 -10.53 3.72
C ALA A 273 -5.61 -11.19 5.10
N ALA A 274 -6.01 -10.40 6.12
CA ALA A 274 -6.30 -10.94 7.46
C ALA A 274 -7.47 -11.93 7.45
N VAL A 275 -8.55 -11.63 6.73
CA VAL A 275 -9.68 -12.55 6.58
C VAL A 275 -9.27 -13.83 5.85
N SER A 276 -8.49 -13.72 4.78
CA SER A 276 -7.94 -14.88 4.06
C SER A 276 -7.04 -15.74 4.96
N ALA A 277 -6.23 -15.11 5.83
CA ALA A 277 -5.42 -15.86 6.80
C ALA A 277 -6.28 -16.65 7.81
N ILE A 278 -7.41 -16.09 8.23
CA ILE A 278 -8.34 -16.73 9.19
C ILE A 278 -9.07 -17.92 8.54
N LEU A 279 -9.56 -17.75 7.33
CA LEU A 279 -10.43 -18.72 6.68
C LEU A 279 -9.65 -19.84 5.94
N GLY A 280 -8.54 -19.50 5.33
CA GLY A 280 -7.73 -20.40 4.48
C GLY A 280 -8.12 -20.36 3.02
#